data_0e49b9fe3f82432e167a73c6750c67aa
#
_entry.id   0e49b9fe3f82432e167a73c6750c67aa
#
_cell.length_a   1.000
_cell.length_b   1.000
_cell.length_c   1.000
_cell.angle_alpha   90.00
_cell.angle_beta   90.00
_cell.angle_gamma   90.00
#
_symmetry.space_group_name_H-M   'P 1'
#
loop_
_entity.id
_entity.type
_entity.pdbx_description
1 polymer ?
#
loop_
_entity_poly.entity_id
_entity_poly.type
_entity_poly.pdbx_seq_one_letter_code
_entity_poly.pdbx_strand_id
1 'polypeptide(L)'
;MNNIILVRHGQSLWNKEKRFTGWADIDLTEQGKSEAAQAGQLIKKLNIEFDAYFTSQLKRAINSLNIILKILGKQNVKIIKDSALNERHYGELTSLNKDEMIKKYGNAQVQVWRRSFEIPPPSMNPQHPYKNKINSSILSESLKDTFERVIPYYDKKIKPLIFSKKNILIVFHGNSCRALLMKILNISKEKIVKLEIPTGNPLLLKFGDNLKVQDYKYLDAKRSSKILFNV
;
A
#
# COMPACT_ATOMS: atom_id res chain seq x y z
N MET A 1 9.82 15.67 -17.07
CA MET A 1 9.15 15.28 -15.81
C MET A 1 8.53 13.91 -16.01
N ASN A 2 8.53 13.09 -15.00
CA ASN A 2 7.85 11.79 -15.00
C ASN A 2 6.96 11.63 -13.76
N ASN A 3 6.07 10.66 -13.81
CA ASN A 3 5.02 10.51 -12.82
C ASN A 3 5.08 9.13 -12.18
N ILE A 4 4.85 9.08 -10.88
CA ILE A 4 4.46 7.85 -10.19
C ILE A 4 3.04 8.03 -9.68
N ILE A 5 2.20 7.05 -9.96
CA ILE A 5 0.89 6.98 -9.33
C ILE A 5 0.89 5.81 -8.34
N LEU A 6 0.60 6.13 -7.09
CA LEU A 6 0.46 5.18 -5.99
C LEU A 6 -1.02 4.98 -5.68
N VAL A 7 -1.47 3.72 -5.62
CA VAL A 7 -2.86 3.39 -5.27
C VAL A 7 -2.87 2.33 -4.20
N ARG A 8 -3.47 2.62 -3.05
CA ARG A 8 -3.84 1.55 -2.13
C ARG A 8 -5.01 0.78 -2.73
N HIS A 9 -4.95 -0.56 -2.71
CA HIS A 9 -6.04 -1.42 -3.17
C HIS A 9 -7.40 -0.97 -2.63
N GLY A 10 -8.48 -1.29 -3.33
CA GLY A 10 -9.85 -1.06 -2.89
C GLY A 10 -10.19 -1.82 -1.61
N GLN A 11 -11.34 -1.53 -1.01
CA GLN A 11 -11.79 -2.19 0.22
C GLN A 11 -11.79 -3.72 0.06
N SER A 12 -11.07 -4.45 0.91
CA SER A 12 -11.18 -5.91 1.03
C SER A 12 -12.26 -6.31 2.01
N LEU A 13 -12.69 -7.61 1.96
CA LEU A 13 -13.66 -8.14 2.90
C LEU A 13 -13.25 -7.88 4.36
N TRP A 14 -11.99 -8.13 4.71
CA TRP A 14 -11.51 -7.89 6.07
C TRP A 14 -11.29 -6.42 6.42
N ASN A 15 -11.17 -5.52 5.43
CA ASN A 15 -11.28 -4.08 5.73
C ASN A 15 -12.71 -3.73 6.16
N LYS A 16 -13.73 -4.25 5.46
CA LYS A 16 -15.15 -4.07 5.81
C LYS A 16 -15.46 -4.64 7.21
N GLU A 17 -14.94 -5.83 7.52
CA GLU A 17 -15.13 -6.51 8.80
C GLU A 17 -14.22 -5.97 9.91
N LYS A 18 -13.42 -4.93 9.64
CA LYS A 18 -12.45 -4.36 10.60
C LYS A 18 -11.43 -5.38 11.15
N ARG A 19 -11.02 -6.38 10.38
CA ARG A 19 -10.01 -7.37 10.79
C ARG A 19 -8.60 -6.93 10.41
N PHE A 20 -7.60 -7.47 11.12
CA PHE A 20 -6.20 -7.38 10.75
C PHE A 20 -5.93 -8.31 9.57
N THR A 21 -5.61 -7.78 8.39
CA THR A 21 -5.46 -8.59 7.17
C THR A 21 -4.02 -9.05 6.96
N GLY A 22 -3.06 -8.14 7.01
CA GLY A 22 -1.66 -8.46 6.76
C GLY A 22 -1.45 -9.21 5.44
N TRP A 23 -0.77 -10.36 5.52
CA TRP A 23 -0.45 -11.22 4.38
C TRP A 23 -1.53 -12.28 4.08
N ALA A 24 -2.62 -12.34 4.85
CA ALA A 24 -3.76 -13.16 4.47
C ALA A 24 -4.32 -12.68 3.12
N ASP A 25 -4.54 -13.63 2.20
CA ASP A 25 -4.89 -13.34 0.82
C ASP A 25 -6.40 -13.19 0.62
N ILE A 26 -6.93 -12.11 1.16
CA ILE A 26 -8.35 -11.74 1.16
C ILE A 26 -8.65 -10.82 -0.02
N ASP A 27 -9.72 -11.11 -0.75
CA ASP A 27 -10.12 -10.38 -1.95
C ASP A 27 -10.94 -9.11 -1.65
N LEU A 28 -11.24 -8.37 -2.70
CA LEU A 28 -12.03 -7.14 -2.69
C LEU A 28 -13.51 -7.42 -2.41
N THR A 29 -14.17 -6.45 -1.78
CA THR A 29 -15.64 -6.35 -1.79
C THR A 29 -16.12 -5.71 -3.10
N GLU A 30 -17.42 -5.74 -3.39
CA GLU A 30 -17.99 -5.01 -4.53
C GLU A 30 -17.70 -3.50 -4.43
N GLN A 31 -17.76 -2.92 -3.23
CA GLN A 31 -17.30 -1.53 -3.00
C GLN A 31 -15.82 -1.37 -3.37
N GLY A 32 -14.95 -2.30 -2.98
CA GLY A 32 -13.52 -2.23 -3.32
C GLY A 32 -13.26 -2.33 -4.83
N LYS A 33 -14.05 -3.11 -5.55
CA LYS A 33 -14.01 -3.15 -7.02
C LYS A 33 -14.46 -1.81 -7.63
N SER A 34 -15.52 -1.21 -7.09
CA SER A 34 -15.98 0.12 -7.50
C SER A 34 -14.94 1.21 -7.23
N GLU A 35 -14.28 1.17 -6.05
CA GLU A 35 -13.18 2.09 -5.70
C GLU A 35 -11.99 1.95 -6.68
N ALA A 36 -11.64 0.73 -7.07
CA ALA A 36 -10.59 0.48 -8.06
C ALA A 36 -11.00 0.98 -9.46
N ALA A 37 -12.26 0.80 -9.86
CA ALA A 37 -12.78 1.32 -11.12
C ALA A 37 -12.75 2.86 -11.14
N GLN A 38 -13.18 3.50 -10.05
CA GLN A 38 -13.11 4.96 -9.90
C GLN A 38 -11.67 5.46 -9.98
N ALA A 39 -10.71 4.77 -9.33
CA ALA A 39 -9.29 5.06 -9.45
C ALA A 39 -8.83 5.03 -10.92
N GLY A 40 -9.23 3.99 -11.67
CA GLY A 40 -8.95 3.88 -13.10
C GLY A 40 -9.49 5.05 -13.91
N GLN A 41 -10.72 5.50 -13.64
CA GLN A 41 -11.31 6.66 -14.32
C GLN A 41 -10.56 7.96 -14.02
N LEU A 42 -10.15 8.16 -12.75
CA LEU A 42 -9.37 9.34 -12.37
C LEU A 42 -8.00 9.36 -13.04
N ILE A 43 -7.32 8.20 -13.10
CA ILE A 43 -6.01 8.06 -13.74
C ILE A 43 -6.15 8.29 -15.26
N LYS A 44 -7.20 7.74 -15.90
CA LYS A 44 -7.45 7.91 -17.33
C LYS A 44 -7.56 9.37 -17.76
N LYS A 45 -8.15 10.22 -16.91
CA LYS A 45 -8.27 11.67 -17.17
C LYS A 45 -6.93 12.40 -17.24
N LEU A 46 -5.84 11.82 -16.71
CA LEU A 46 -4.52 12.44 -16.76
C LEU A 46 -3.86 12.28 -18.13
N ASN A 47 -4.35 11.39 -18.97
CA ASN A 47 -3.78 11.06 -20.28
C ASN A 47 -2.28 10.74 -20.21
N ILE A 48 -1.86 9.97 -19.18
CA ILE A 48 -0.48 9.54 -18.96
C ILE A 48 -0.31 8.11 -19.51
N GLU A 49 0.67 7.93 -20.41
CA GLU A 49 1.13 6.60 -20.80
C GLU A 49 2.11 6.06 -19.76
N PHE A 50 1.85 4.85 -19.26
CA PHE A 50 2.68 4.19 -18.25
C PHE A 50 3.62 3.19 -18.90
N ASP A 51 4.88 3.19 -18.45
CA ASP A 51 5.94 2.30 -18.91
C ASP A 51 6.07 1.04 -18.05
N ALA A 52 5.61 1.09 -16.79
CA ALA A 52 5.74 -0.03 -15.85
C ALA A 52 4.59 -0.08 -14.85
N TYR A 53 4.20 -1.32 -14.50
CA TYR A 53 3.10 -1.62 -13.61
C TYR A 53 3.58 -2.56 -12.50
N PHE A 54 3.48 -2.11 -11.25
CA PHE A 54 3.92 -2.85 -10.08
C PHE A 54 2.76 -3.16 -9.15
N THR A 55 2.81 -4.33 -8.52
CA THR A 55 1.88 -4.69 -7.45
C THR A 55 2.50 -5.72 -6.50
N SER A 56 1.82 -5.96 -5.38
CA SER A 56 2.17 -7.04 -4.45
C SER A 56 1.74 -8.42 -4.98
N GLN A 57 2.01 -9.47 -4.20
CA GLN A 57 1.53 -10.82 -4.50
C GLN A 57 0.09 -11.09 -4.00
N LEU A 58 -0.57 -10.13 -3.32
CA LEU A 58 -1.86 -10.34 -2.68
C LEU A 58 -3.03 -9.95 -3.61
N LYS A 59 -4.03 -10.83 -3.71
CA LYS A 59 -5.19 -10.73 -4.64
C LYS A 59 -5.83 -9.36 -4.66
N ARG A 60 -6.10 -8.75 -3.50
CA ARG A 60 -6.76 -7.44 -3.42
C ARG A 60 -6.00 -6.34 -4.15
N ALA A 61 -4.65 -6.36 -4.15
CA ALA A 61 -3.85 -5.40 -4.90
C ALA A 61 -3.78 -5.76 -6.38
N ILE A 62 -3.58 -7.04 -6.70
CA ILE A 62 -3.59 -7.56 -8.08
C ILE A 62 -4.93 -7.25 -8.75
N ASN A 63 -6.05 -7.57 -8.10
CA ASN A 63 -7.38 -7.37 -8.66
C ASN A 63 -7.72 -5.88 -8.81
N SER A 64 -7.29 -5.03 -7.86
CA SER A 64 -7.41 -3.58 -8.00
C SER A 64 -6.64 -3.07 -9.24
N LEU A 65 -5.38 -3.53 -9.43
CA LEU A 65 -4.60 -3.15 -10.61
C LEU A 65 -5.24 -3.64 -11.89
N ASN A 66 -5.72 -4.88 -11.95
CA ASN A 66 -6.39 -5.44 -13.13
C ASN A 66 -7.63 -4.63 -13.52
N ILE A 67 -8.44 -4.20 -12.53
CA ILE A 67 -9.61 -3.35 -12.78
C ILE A 67 -9.17 -1.98 -13.34
N ILE A 68 -8.14 -1.36 -12.77
CA ILE A 68 -7.58 -0.09 -13.26
C ILE A 68 -7.09 -0.26 -14.70
N LEU A 69 -6.30 -1.30 -14.99
CA LEU A 69 -5.76 -1.57 -16.32
C LEU A 69 -6.86 -1.80 -17.35
N LYS A 70 -7.95 -2.49 -16.99
CA LYS A 70 -9.12 -2.64 -17.84
C LYS A 70 -9.72 -1.30 -18.24
N ILE A 71 -9.87 -0.36 -17.30
CA ILE A 71 -10.37 1.00 -17.56
C ILE A 71 -9.41 1.80 -18.46
N LEU A 72 -8.10 1.58 -18.31
CA LEU A 72 -7.07 2.23 -19.12
C LEU A 72 -6.92 1.58 -20.53
N GLY A 73 -7.59 0.45 -20.80
CA GLY A 73 -7.43 -0.29 -22.05
C GLY A 73 -6.07 -1.01 -22.17
N LYS A 74 -5.46 -1.37 -21.04
CA LYS A 74 -4.10 -1.94 -20.94
C LYS A 74 -4.09 -3.35 -20.33
N GLN A 75 -5.01 -4.27 -20.77
CA GLN A 75 -5.14 -5.60 -20.16
C GLN A 75 -3.97 -6.54 -20.44
N ASN A 76 -3.25 -6.35 -21.56
CA ASN A 76 -2.18 -7.24 -22.04
C ASN A 76 -0.77 -6.74 -21.67
N VAL A 77 -0.63 -5.92 -20.65
CA VAL A 77 0.67 -5.41 -20.20
C VAL A 77 1.34 -6.34 -19.21
N LYS A 78 2.67 -6.31 -19.15
CA LYS A 78 3.44 -7.03 -18.14
C LYS A 78 3.27 -6.37 -16.78
N ILE A 79 2.70 -7.11 -15.82
CA ILE A 79 2.60 -6.69 -14.42
C ILE A 79 3.76 -7.31 -13.63
N ILE A 80 4.49 -6.48 -12.90
CA ILE A 80 5.58 -6.91 -12.02
C ILE A 80 5.02 -7.08 -10.62
N LYS A 81 4.95 -8.34 -10.16
CA LYS A 81 4.44 -8.73 -8.84
C LYS A 81 5.61 -9.08 -7.93
N ASP A 82 5.66 -8.49 -6.73
CA ASP A 82 6.72 -8.80 -5.77
C ASP A 82 6.23 -8.74 -4.33
N SER A 83 6.70 -9.69 -3.50
CA SER A 83 6.38 -9.75 -2.07
C SER A 83 6.96 -8.56 -1.29
N ALA A 84 8.01 -7.92 -1.81
CA ALA A 84 8.52 -6.67 -1.25
C ALA A 84 7.46 -5.56 -1.19
N LEU A 85 6.41 -5.63 -1.99
CA LEU A 85 5.29 -4.68 -1.99
C LEU A 85 4.07 -5.16 -1.17
N ASN A 86 4.14 -6.34 -0.50
CA ASN A 86 3.06 -6.83 0.34
C ASN A 86 2.74 -5.86 1.49
N GLU A 87 1.54 -6.01 2.07
CA GLU A 87 1.15 -5.32 3.31
C GLU A 87 2.08 -5.74 4.46
N ARG A 88 2.13 -4.96 5.53
CA ARG A 88 2.79 -5.33 6.78
C ARG A 88 2.20 -6.62 7.34
N HIS A 89 3.04 -7.52 7.83
CA HIS A 89 2.62 -8.77 8.45
C HIS A 89 2.13 -8.50 9.89
N TYR A 90 0.86 -8.83 10.18
CA TYR A 90 0.26 -8.53 11.49
C TYR A 90 0.45 -9.63 12.54
N GLY A 91 1.26 -10.66 12.26
CA GLY A 91 1.59 -11.71 13.23
C GLY A 91 0.36 -12.41 13.76
N GLU A 92 0.33 -12.63 15.07
CA GLU A 92 -0.75 -13.28 15.80
C GLU A 92 -2.09 -12.56 15.69
N LEU A 93 -2.09 -11.26 15.36
CA LEU A 93 -3.32 -10.49 15.18
C LEU A 93 -4.03 -10.78 13.85
N THR A 94 -3.40 -11.51 12.92
CA THR A 94 -4.00 -11.83 11.61
C THR A 94 -5.37 -12.49 11.79
N SER A 95 -6.38 -12.02 11.07
CA SER A 95 -7.80 -12.39 11.14
C SER A 95 -8.59 -11.86 12.34
N LEU A 96 -7.96 -11.39 13.39
CA LEU A 96 -8.66 -10.90 14.59
C LEU A 96 -9.37 -9.56 14.29
N ASN A 97 -10.54 -9.37 14.91
CA ASN A 97 -11.29 -8.11 14.78
C ASN A 97 -10.65 -7.02 15.64
N LYS A 98 -10.50 -5.82 15.07
CA LYS A 98 -9.82 -4.69 15.73
C LYS A 98 -10.58 -4.18 16.95
N ASP A 99 -11.92 -4.15 16.88
CA ASP A 99 -12.75 -3.64 17.97
C ASP A 99 -12.74 -4.64 19.16
N GLU A 100 -12.70 -5.95 18.89
CA GLU A 100 -12.50 -7.00 19.91
C GLU A 100 -11.11 -6.88 20.57
N MET A 101 -10.07 -6.65 19.77
CA MET A 101 -8.72 -6.45 20.31
C MET A 101 -8.61 -5.18 21.15
N ILE A 102 -9.32 -4.10 20.79
CA ILE A 102 -9.39 -2.89 21.60
C ILE A 102 -10.08 -3.18 22.95
N LYS A 103 -11.17 -3.97 22.95
CA LYS A 103 -11.83 -4.38 24.21
C LYS A 103 -10.91 -5.23 25.08
N LYS A 104 -10.10 -6.10 24.49
CA LYS A 104 -9.23 -7.04 25.22
C LYS A 104 -7.95 -6.40 25.74
N TYR A 105 -7.29 -5.55 24.94
CA TYR A 105 -5.94 -5.04 25.23
C TYR A 105 -5.88 -3.52 25.43
N GLY A 106 -6.99 -2.84 25.29
CA GLY A 106 -7.07 -1.38 25.33
C GLY A 106 -6.67 -0.71 24.00
N ASN A 107 -7.21 0.49 23.76
CA ASN A 107 -6.96 1.22 22.53
C ASN A 107 -5.48 1.60 22.35
N ALA A 108 -4.81 2.01 23.42
CA ALA A 108 -3.40 2.42 23.37
C ALA A 108 -2.51 1.28 22.84
N GLN A 109 -2.64 0.07 23.39
CA GLN A 109 -1.85 -1.08 22.95
C GLN A 109 -2.16 -1.48 21.51
N VAL A 110 -3.43 -1.47 21.11
CA VAL A 110 -3.82 -1.80 19.73
C VAL A 110 -3.30 -0.74 18.76
N GLN A 111 -3.27 0.53 19.12
CA GLN A 111 -2.67 1.58 18.30
C GLN A 111 -1.15 1.41 18.17
N VAL A 112 -0.44 0.99 19.22
CA VAL A 112 0.99 0.62 19.12
C VAL A 112 1.17 -0.45 18.05
N TRP A 113 0.45 -1.56 18.10
CA TRP A 113 0.55 -2.64 17.09
C TRP A 113 0.14 -2.21 15.68
N ARG A 114 -0.77 -1.25 15.57
CA ARG A 114 -1.26 -0.76 14.26
C ARG A 114 -0.37 0.31 13.64
N ARG A 115 0.32 1.10 14.46
CA ARG A 115 0.91 2.37 14.00
C ARG A 115 2.37 2.56 14.37
N SER A 116 2.90 1.89 15.39
CA SER A 116 4.30 2.07 15.77
C SER A 116 5.24 1.87 14.59
N PHE A 117 6.26 2.70 14.53
CA PHE A 117 7.32 2.53 13.55
C PHE A 117 8.21 1.33 13.90
N GLU A 118 8.55 1.14 15.19
CA GLU A 118 9.54 0.15 15.64
C GLU A 118 8.93 -1.10 16.28
N ILE A 119 7.74 -0.99 16.90
CA ILE A 119 7.15 -2.11 17.65
C ILE A 119 6.23 -2.94 16.74
N PRO A 120 6.59 -4.21 16.47
CA PRO A 120 5.73 -5.11 15.70
C PRO A 120 4.54 -5.62 16.56
N PRO A 121 3.49 -6.15 15.93
CA PRO A 121 2.52 -7.01 16.62
C PRO A 121 3.20 -8.27 17.17
N PRO A 122 2.54 -9.02 18.09
CA PRO A 122 3.04 -10.31 18.55
C PRO A 122 3.30 -11.26 17.37
N SER A 123 4.40 -12.01 17.45
CA SER A 123 4.78 -12.98 16.41
C SER A 123 3.70 -14.03 16.22
N MET A 124 3.46 -14.42 14.98
CA MET A 124 2.49 -15.48 14.64
C MET A 124 2.90 -16.82 15.24
N ASN A 125 2.03 -17.44 16.00
CA ASN A 125 2.24 -18.75 16.58
C ASN A 125 2.31 -19.83 15.47
N PRO A 126 3.13 -20.89 15.64
CA PRO A 126 3.17 -22.02 14.71
C PRO A 126 1.79 -22.69 14.48
N GLN A 127 0.92 -22.71 15.49
CA GLN A 127 -0.44 -23.25 15.42
C GLN A 127 -1.48 -22.25 14.87
N HIS A 128 -1.08 -21.04 14.54
CA HIS A 128 -2.02 -20.03 14.02
C HIS A 128 -2.70 -20.51 12.73
N PRO A 129 -4.05 -20.40 12.56
CA PRO A 129 -4.79 -20.92 11.41
C PRO A 129 -4.32 -20.42 10.03
N TYR A 130 -3.64 -19.30 10.01
CA TYR A 130 -3.10 -18.70 8.78
C TYR A 130 -1.60 -18.96 8.57
N LYS A 131 -0.89 -19.64 9.48
CA LYS A 131 0.56 -19.89 9.36
C LYS A 131 0.91 -20.60 8.06
N ASN A 132 0.26 -21.71 7.77
CA ASN A 132 0.51 -22.48 6.55
C ASN A 132 -0.02 -21.79 5.28
N LYS A 133 -1.11 -21.01 5.40
CA LYS A 133 -1.69 -20.28 4.26
C LYS A 133 -0.82 -19.11 3.82
N ILE A 134 -0.14 -18.45 4.76
CA ILE A 134 0.78 -17.34 4.49
C ILE A 134 2.13 -17.87 4.01
N ASN A 135 2.56 -19.02 4.51
CA ASN A 135 3.81 -19.71 4.14
C ASN A 135 5.03 -18.76 4.06
N SER A 136 5.31 -18.09 5.17
CA SER A 136 6.41 -17.14 5.30
C SER A 136 7.25 -17.42 6.54
N SER A 137 8.56 -17.17 6.44
CA SER A 137 9.46 -17.13 7.60
C SER A 137 9.28 -15.87 8.44
N ILE A 138 8.71 -14.80 7.87
CA ILE A 138 8.37 -13.58 8.59
C ILE A 138 7.17 -13.87 9.48
N LEU A 139 7.30 -13.65 10.79
CA LEU A 139 6.24 -13.93 11.76
C LEU A 139 5.45 -12.70 12.18
N SER A 140 6.00 -11.51 12.06
CA SER A 140 5.33 -10.21 12.22
C SER A 140 6.22 -9.10 11.69
N GLU A 141 5.67 -7.92 11.43
CA GLU A 141 6.40 -6.74 10.98
C GLU A 141 5.95 -5.48 11.72
N SER A 142 6.91 -4.67 12.14
CA SER A 142 6.71 -3.24 12.41
C SER A 142 6.65 -2.45 11.10
N LEU A 143 6.44 -1.14 11.14
CA LEU A 143 6.56 -0.31 9.95
C LEU A 143 8.03 -0.19 9.50
N LYS A 144 8.99 -0.26 10.43
CA LYS A 144 10.43 -0.31 10.15
C LYS A 144 10.78 -1.55 9.33
N ASP A 145 10.33 -2.75 9.74
CA ASP A 145 10.59 -3.99 9.00
C ASP A 145 9.98 -3.92 7.59
N THR A 146 8.76 -3.38 7.47
CA THR A 146 8.13 -3.12 6.16
C THR A 146 8.99 -2.16 5.32
N PHE A 147 9.54 -1.11 5.91
CA PHE A 147 10.43 -0.15 5.25
C PHE A 147 11.72 -0.82 4.78
N GLU A 148 12.36 -1.61 5.63
CA GLU A 148 13.61 -2.33 5.33
C GLU A 148 13.44 -3.36 4.19
N ARG A 149 12.21 -3.82 3.93
CA ARG A 149 11.87 -4.70 2.81
C ARG A 149 11.51 -3.91 1.53
N VAL A 150 10.74 -2.84 1.66
CA VAL A 150 10.24 -2.05 0.53
C VAL A 150 11.35 -1.22 -0.12
N ILE A 151 12.24 -0.62 0.66
CA ILE A 151 13.20 0.36 0.16
C ILE A 151 14.31 -0.25 -0.70
N PRO A 152 14.93 -1.39 -0.35
CA PRO A 152 15.87 -2.06 -1.25
C PRO A 152 15.23 -2.45 -2.59
N TYR A 153 13.96 -2.87 -2.58
CA TYR A 153 13.23 -3.16 -3.81
C TYR A 153 12.99 -1.88 -4.64
N TYR A 154 12.56 -0.80 -4.00
CA TYR A 154 12.41 0.50 -4.65
C TYR A 154 13.72 0.98 -5.28
N ASP A 155 14.82 0.96 -4.53
CA ASP A 155 16.12 1.42 -5.02
C ASP A 155 16.63 0.57 -6.19
N LYS A 156 16.39 -0.75 -6.17
CA LYS A 156 16.87 -1.68 -7.21
C LYS A 156 15.96 -1.75 -8.45
N LYS A 157 14.63 -1.64 -8.29
CA LYS A 157 13.68 -1.94 -9.37
C LYS A 157 12.86 -0.74 -9.85
N ILE A 158 12.53 0.20 -8.97
CA ILE A 158 11.62 1.31 -9.30
C ILE A 158 12.41 2.59 -9.59
N LYS A 159 13.34 2.94 -8.72
CA LYS A 159 14.14 4.16 -8.84
C LYS A 159 14.91 4.28 -10.16
N PRO A 160 15.51 3.22 -10.76
CA PRO A 160 16.14 3.31 -12.08
C PRO A 160 15.19 3.72 -13.20
N LEU A 161 13.90 3.33 -13.09
CA LEU A 161 12.88 3.74 -14.06
C LEU A 161 12.56 5.24 -13.93
N ILE A 162 12.59 5.77 -12.71
CA ILE A 162 12.43 7.22 -12.47
C ILE A 162 13.58 7.99 -13.10
N PHE A 163 14.82 7.50 -12.95
CA PHE A 163 16.00 8.05 -13.64
C PHE A 163 15.82 8.08 -15.15
N SER A 164 15.25 7.02 -15.71
CA SER A 164 14.98 6.92 -17.15
C SER A 164 13.71 7.66 -17.57
N LYS A 165 13.18 8.57 -16.74
CA LYS A 165 11.99 9.40 -16.99
C LYS A 165 10.73 8.61 -17.33
N LYS A 166 10.60 7.39 -16.80
CA LYS A 166 9.48 6.49 -17.00
C LYS A 166 8.30 6.83 -16.08
N ASN A 167 7.07 6.72 -16.60
CA ASN A 167 5.85 6.82 -15.81
C ASN A 167 5.48 5.46 -15.22
N ILE A 168 5.15 5.42 -13.94
CA ILE A 168 4.99 4.19 -13.17
C ILE A 168 3.64 4.18 -12.45
N LEU A 169 2.92 3.07 -12.53
CA LEU A 169 1.73 2.81 -11.73
C LEU A 169 2.02 1.70 -10.72
N ILE A 170 1.78 1.97 -9.43
CA ILE A 170 1.97 1.01 -8.33
C ILE A 170 0.65 0.86 -7.58
N VAL A 171 0.12 -0.36 -7.53
CA VAL A 171 -1.06 -0.70 -6.72
C VAL A 171 -0.66 -1.67 -5.62
N PHE A 172 -0.78 -1.25 -4.37
CA PHE A 172 -0.26 -2.00 -3.23
C PHE A 172 -1.06 -1.69 -1.94
N HIS A 173 -0.42 -1.57 -0.75
CA HIS A 173 -1.11 -1.55 0.54
C HIS A 173 -0.78 -0.31 1.37
N GLY A 174 -1.52 -0.15 2.48
CA GLY A 174 -1.37 1.03 3.33
C GLY A 174 0.01 1.18 3.96
N ASN A 175 0.58 0.12 4.52
CA ASN A 175 1.89 0.23 5.18
C ASN A 175 3.06 0.19 4.18
N SER A 176 3.00 -0.60 3.11
CA SER A 176 4.01 -0.52 2.05
C SER A 176 4.01 0.85 1.35
N CYS A 177 2.82 1.48 1.19
CA CYS A 177 2.72 2.85 0.70
C CYS A 177 3.36 3.85 1.67
N ARG A 178 3.09 3.75 2.98
CA ARG A 178 3.75 4.58 4.00
C ARG A 178 5.27 4.44 3.96
N ALA A 179 5.78 3.21 3.90
CA ALA A 179 7.21 2.95 3.81
C ALA A 179 7.83 3.65 2.58
N LEU A 180 7.19 3.54 1.43
CA LEU A 180 7.66 4.18 0.20
C LEU A 180 7.59 5.70 0.28
N LEU A 181 6.47 6.27 0.76
CA LEU A 181 6.31 7.72 0.92
C LEU A 181 7.28 8.32 1.94
N MET A 182 7.58 7.60 3.03
CA MET A 182 8.58 8.00 4.00
C MET A 182 9.94 8.23 3.33
N LYS A 183 10.36 7.35 2.43
CA LYS A 183 11.61 7.48 1.66
C LYS A 183 11.55 8.61 0.63
N ILE A 184 10.51 8.62 -0.20
CA ILE A 184 10.41 9.52 -1.35
C ILE A 184 10.21 10.97 -0.91
N LEU A 185 9.40 11.20 0.13
CA LEU A 185 9.05 12.54 0.62
C LEU A 185 9.81 12.93 1.90
N ASN A 186 10.78 12.11 2.34
CA ASN A 186 11.57 12.34 3.55
C ASN A 186 10.72 12.63 4.81
N ILE A 187 9.68 11.81 5.01
CA ILE A 187 8.74 11.98 6.13
C ILE A 187 9.35 11.39 7.40
N SER A 188 9.26 12.09 8.53
CA SER A 188 9.77 11.59 9.80
C SER A 188 8.93 10.41 10.34
N LYS A 189 9.53 9.63 11.27
CA LYS A 189 8.86 8.49 11.92
C LYS A 189 7.58 8.91 12.65
N GLU A 190 7.57 10.06 13.29
CA GLU A 190 6.45 10.61 14.05
C GLU A 190 5.29 11.04 13.15
N LYS A 191 5.61 11.53 11.95
CA LYS A 191 4.61 11.96 10.97
C LYS A 191 4.03 10.79 10.19
N ILE A 192 4.88 9.84 9.74
CA ILE A 192 4.43 8.74 8.89
C ILE A 192 3.41 7.81 9.57
N VAL A 193 3.52 7.61 10.89
CA VAL A 193 2.59 6.77 11.67
C VAL A 193 1.17 7.36 11.71
N LYS A 194 1.04 8.67 11.53
CA LYS A 194 -0.24 9.40 11.51
C LYS A 194 -0.86 9.47 10.11
N LEU A 195 -0.09 9.17 9.06
CA LEU A 195 -0.56 9.27 7.68
C LEU A 195 -1.60 8.18 7.37
N GLU A 196 -2.79 8.59 6.99
CA GLU A 196 -3.81 7.69 6.45
C GLU A 196 -3.68 7.61 4.92
N ILE A 197 -3.76 6.39 4.40
CA ILE A 197 -3.77 6.12 2.96
C ILE A 197 -5.17 5.63 2.59
N PRO A 198 -6.00 6.42 1.93
CA PRO A 198 -7.35 6.01 1.53
C PRO A 198 -7.32 4.88 0.50
N THR A 199 -8.30 3.97 0.56
CA THR A 199 -8.46 2.89 -0.42
C THR A 199 -8.90 3.46 -1.78
N GLY A 200 -8.37 2.93 -2.87
CA GLY A 200 -8.79 3.28 -4.23
C GLY A 200 -8.70 4.77 -4.58
N ASN A 201 -7.88 5.55 -3.87
CA ASN A 201 -7.65 6.95 -4.22
C ASN A 201 -6.22 7.13 -4.74
N PRO A 202 -6.02 7.42 -6.04
CA PRO A 202 -4.70 7.55 -6.61
C PRO A 202 -3.97 8.80 -6.07
N LEU A 203 -2.73 8.60 -5.63
CA LEU A 203 -1.79 9.65 -5.27
C LEU A 203 -0.80 9.84 -6.43
N LEU A 204 -0.86 10.96 -7.11
CA LEU A 204 0.09 11.36 -8.14
C LEU A 204 1.30 12.01 -7.49
N LEU A 205 2.49 11.56 -7.83
CA LEU A 205 3.78 12.19 -7.50
C LEU A 205 4.45 12.60 -8.82
N LYS A 206 4.83 13.87 -8.96
CA LYS A 206 5.57 14.39 -10.11
C LYS A 206 7.04 14.59 -9.74
N PHE A 207 7.93 14.01 -10.50
CA PHE A 207 9.37 14.09 -10.28
C PHE A 207 10.02 15.12 -11.21
N GLY A 208 10.91 15.92 -10.64
CA GLY A 208 11.80 16.77 -11.41
C GLY A 208 13.06 16.04 -11.89
N ASP A 209 13.90 16.75 -12.64
CA ASP A 209 15.15 16.18 -13.20
C ASP A 209 16.17 15.79 -12.13
N ASN A 210 16.06 16.34 -10.92
CA ASN A 210 16.88 16.01 -9.76
C ASN A 210 16.37 14.81 -8.94
N LEU A 211 15.36 14.08 -9.45
CA LEU A 211 14.67 12.96 -8.79
C LEU A 211 13.96 13.30 -7.48
N LYS A 212 13.77 14.57 -7.21
CA LYS A 212 12.94 15.03 -6.10
C LYS A 212 11.49 15.19 -6.57
N VAL A 213 10.57 14.89 -5.68
CA VAL A 213 9.16 15.19 -5.91
C VAL A 213 8.95 16.70 -5.86
N GLN A 214 8.43 17.25 -6.95
CA GLN A 214 8.12 18.67 -7.07
C GLN A 214 6.65 18.99 -6.75
N ASP A 215 5.77 18.02 -7.01
CA ASP A 215 4.34 18.17 -6.76
C ASP A 215 3.72 16.80 -6.44
N TYR A 216 2.73 16.79 -5.56
CA TYR A 216 1.96 15.59 -5.26
C TYR A 216 0.52 15.94 -4.89
N LYS A 217 -0.42 15.09 -5.34
CA LYS A 217 -1.83 15.26 -5.00
C LYS A 217 -2.61 13.97 -5.11
N TYR A 218 -3.61 13.81 -4.25
CA TYR A 218 -4.67 12.83 -4.48
C TYR A 218 -5.56 13.28 -5.63
N LEU A 219 -5.93 12.35 -6.50
CA LEU A 219 -6.81 12.66 -7.64
C LEU A 219 -8.27 12.85 -7.22
N ASP A 220 -8.69 12.24 -6.11
CA ASP A 220 -9.96 12.54 -5.46
C ASP A 220 -9.70 13.37 -4.20
N ALA A 221 -9.81 14.68 -4.33
CA ALA A 221 -9.58 15.62 -3.23
C ALA A 221 -10.58 15.46 -2.07
N LYS A 222 -11.82 15.00 -2.35
CA LYS A 222 -12.86 14.81 -1.32
C LYS A 222 -12.54 13.65 -0.38
N ARG A 223 -11.84 12.63 -0.89
CA ARG A 223 -11.39 11.45 -0.13
C ARG A 223 -9.91 11.51 0.25
N SER A 224 -9.28 12.69 0.09
CA SER A 224 -7.88 12.85 0.51
C SER A 224 -7.79 12.88 2.03
N SER A 225 -6.90 12.08 2.60
CA SER A 225 -6.36 12.41 3.92
C SER A 225 -5.49 13.66 3.79
N LYS A 226 -5.53 14.56 4.78
CA LYS A 226 -4.56 15.65 4.84
C LYS A 226 -3.18 15.01 4.94
N ILE A 227 -2.45 15.00 3.85
CA ILE A 227 -1.03 14.71 3.86
C ILE A 227 -0.42 15.96 4.48
N LEU A 228 -0.09 15.88 5.77
CA LEU A 228 0.55 16.96 6.50
C LEU A 228 2.04 16.99 6.14
N PHE A 229 2.33 17.37 4.90
CA PHE A 229 3.69 17.61 4.48
C PHE A 229 3.90 19.10 4.35
N ASN A 230 4.61 19.67 5.29
CA ASN A 230 5.45 20.80 5.00
C ASN A 230 6.70 20.21 4.33
N VAL A 231 6.75 20.25 3.02
CA VAL A 231 7.98 20.06 2.24
C VAL A 231 8.83 21.30 2.42
#